data_1ae809fe3778284aeb746903e530ba7a
#
_entry.id   1ae809fe3778284aeb746903e530ba7a
#
_cell.length_a   1.000
_cell.length_b   1.000
_cell.length_c   1.000
_cell.angle_alpha   90.00
_cell.angle_beta   90.00
_cell.angle_gamma   90.00
#
_symmetry.space_group_name_H-M   'P 1'
#
loop_
_entity.id
_entity.type
_entity.pdbx_description
1 polymer ?
#
loop_
_entity_poly.entity_id
_entity_poly.type
_entity_poly.pdbx_seq_one_letter_code
_entity_poly.pdbx_strand_id
1 'polypeptide(L)' 'MRQLVDSLPEKQRSCVQLRDFEGKPYKEIADILGITEQQVKVNIFRARQTIKQRFKQIDDYGL' A
#
# COMPACT_ATOMS: atom_id res chain seq x y z
N MET A 1 -0.28 12.27 -2.27
CA MET A 1 -0.30 10.78 -2.41
C MET A 1 1.01 10.15 -2.00
N ARG A 2 2.13 10.62 -2.54
CA ARG A 2 3.44 10.04 -2.26
C ARG A 2 3.81 10.09 -0.79
N GLN A 3 3.53 11.22 -0.12
CA GLN A 3 3.82 11.37 1.30
C GLN A 3 3.03 10.40 2.16
N LEU A 4 1.79 10.10 1.78
CA LEU A 4 0.98 9.14 2.52
C LEU A 4 1.55 7.73 2.41
N VAL A 5 2.02 7.34 1.22
CA VAL A 5 2.66 6.05 1.00
C VAL A 5 3.96 5.95 1.81
N ASP A 6 4.76 7.01 1.82
CA ASP A 6 6.03 7.03 2.53
C ASP A 6 5.86 6.88 4.05
N SER A 7 4.70 7.23 4.59
CA SER A 7 4.42 7.10 6.02
C SER A 7 3.93 5.71 6.44
N LEU A 8 3.70 4.81 5.48
CA LEU A 8 3.27 3.45 5.77
C LEU A 8 4.42 2.58 6.29
N PRO A 9 4.11 1.51 7.06
CA PRO A 9 5.13 0.52 7.39
C PRO A 9 5.82 -0.01 6.14
N GLU A 10 7.08 -0.37 6.27
CA GLU A 10 7.92 -0.72 5.12
C GLU A 10 7.30 -1.77 4.21
N LYS A 11 6.78 -2.87 4.77
CA LYS A 11 6.19 -3.95 3.96
C LYS A 11 4.94 -3.47 3.23
N GLN A 12 4.09 -2.70 3.90
CA GLN A 12 2.90 -2.16 3.28
C GLN A 12 3.26 -1.20 2.15
N ARG A 13 4.24 -0.33 2.39
CA ARG A 13 4.72 0.61 1.40
C ARG A 13 5.28 -0.12 0.17
N SER A 14 6.13 -1.13 0.39
CA SER A 14 6.72 -1.89 -0.70
C SER A 14 5.65 -2.59 -1.54
N CYS A 15 4.67 -3.22 -0.89
CA CYS A 15 3.59 -3.89 -1.61
C CYS A 15 2.79 -2.92 -2.48
N VAL A 16 2.44 -1.77 -1.93
CA VAL A 16 1.68 -0.77 -2.68
C VAL A 16 2.49 -0.22 -3.85
N GLN A 17 3.76 0.10 -3.63
CA GLN A 17 4.61 0.61 -4.69
C GLN A 17 4.76 -0.38 -5.84
N LEU A 18 5.00 -1.65 -5.53
CA LEU A 18 5.16 -2.69 -6.54
C LEU A 18 3.85 -2.95 -7.28
N ARG A 19 2.72 -2.87 -6.60
CA ARG A 19 1.42 -3.16 -7.21
C ARG A 19 0.86 -1.95 -7.96
N ASP A 20 0.78 -0.80 -7.31
CA ASP A 20 0.06 0.36 -7.86
C ASP A 20 0.94 1.20 -8.78
N PHE A 21 2.24 1.32 -8.49
CA PHE A 21 3.15 2.14 -9.31
C PHE A 21 3.82 1.33 -10.41
N GLU A 22 4.19 0.08 -10.13
CA GLU A 22 4.90 -0.76 -11.09
C GLU A 22 4.00 -1.80 -11.77
N GLY A 23 2.79 -2.03 -11.26
CA GLY A 23 1.83 -2.91 -11.88
C GLY A 23 2.18 -4.40 -11.81
N LYS A 24 2.98 -4.81 -10.81
CA LYS A 24 3.39 -6.21 -10.71
C LYS A 24 2.28 -7.09 -10.15
N PRO A 25 2.17 -8.36 -10.59
CA PRO A 25 1.20 -9.30 -10.01
C PRO A 25 1.59 -9.67 -8.59
N TYR A 26 0.62 -10.11 -7.81
CA TYR A 26 0.83 -10.48 -6.40
C TYR A 26 1.91 -11.54 -6.24
N LYS A 27 1.92 -12.53 -7.14
CA LYS A 27 2.92 -13.60 -7.09
C LYS A 27 4.33 -13.05 -7.20
N GLU A 28 4.55 -12.13 -8.11
CA GLU A 28 5.86 -11.53 -8.30
C GLU A 28 6.26 -10.67 -7.10
N ILE A 29 5.33 -9.92 -6.56
CA ILE A 29 5.58 -9.12 -5.35
C ILE A 29 5.97 -10.03 -4.19
N ALA A 30 5.26 -11.16 -4.03
CA ALA A 30 5.57 -12.14 -2.99
C ALA A 30 7.00 -12.67 -3.14
N ASP A 31 7.40 -12.98 -4.37
CA ASP A 31 8.75 -13.47 -4.64
C ASP A 31 9.81 -12.40 -4.33
N ILE A 32 9.56 -11.17 -4.73
CA ILE A 32 10.50 -10.06 -4.50
C ILE A 32 10.69 -9.80 -3.01
N LEU A 33 9.61 -9.79 -2.25
CA LEU A 33 9.65 -9.46 -0.82
C LEU A 33 9.89 -10.66 0.09
N GLY A 34 9.88 -11.88 -0.45
CA GLY A 34 10.07 -13.09 0.34
C GLY A 34 8.91 -13.37 1.29
N ILE A 35 7.69 -13.09 0.89
CA ILE A 35 6.48 -13.33 1.66
C ILE A 35 5.47 -14.09 0.80
N THR A 36 4.34 -14.49 1.38
CA THR A 36 3.30 -15.20 0.64
C THR A 36 2.41 -14.23 -0.13
N GLU A 37 1.73 -14.75 -1.16
CA GLU A 37 0.75 -13.93 -1.90
C GLU A 37 -0.35 -13.41 -0.99
N GLN A 38 -0.78 -14.23 -0.02
CA GLN A 38 -1.80 -13.81 0.94
C GLN A 38 -1.31 -12.63 1.78
N GLN A 39 -0.06 -12.68 2.21
CA GLN A 39 0.54 -11.57 2.95
C GLN A 39 0.61 -10.30 2.10
N VAL A 40 0.91 -10.44 0.80
CA VAL A 40 0.88 -9.32 -0.12
C VAL A 40 -0.51 -8.69 -0.16
N LYS A 41 -1.54 -9.51 -0.32
CA LYS A 41 -2.93 -9.03 -0.36
C LYS A 41 -3.31 -8.30 0.93
N VAL A 42 -2.97 -8.87 2.08
CA VAL A 42 -3.26 -8.27 3.38
C VAL A 42 -2.53 -6.94 3.54
N ASN A 43 -1.27 -6.88 3.18
CA ASN A 43 -0.49 -5.66 3.28
C ASN A 43 -1.05 -4.55 2.38
N ILE A 44 -1.43 -4.89 1.15
CA ILE A 44 -2.03 -3.93 0.23
C ILE A 44 -3.37 -3.44 0.77
N PHE A 45 -4.20 -4.34 1.27
CA PHE A 45 -5.49 -3.97 1.83
C PHE A 45 -5.32 -2.99 3.00
N ARG A 46 -4.42 -3.30 3.93
CA ARG A 46 -4.16 -2.44 5.09
C ARG A 46 -3.59 -1.08 4.67
N ALA A 47 -2.68 -1.10 3.70
CA ALA A 47 -2.10 0.14 3.18
C ALA A 47 -3.18 1.04 2.58
N ARG A 48 -4.07 0.47 1.77
CA ARG A 48 -5.16 1.22 1.14
C ARG A 48 -6.14 1.76 2.17
N GLN A 49 -6.42 0.98 3.21
CA GLN A 49 -7.25 1.44 4.32
C GLN A 49 -6.66 2.67 5.00
N THR A 50 -5.38 2.62 5.31
CA THR A 50 -4.68 3.74 5.95
C THR A 50 -4.69 4.98 5.06
N ILE A 51 -4.40 4.81 3.78
CA ILE A 51 -4.41 5.92 2.82
C ILE A 51 -5.80 6.53 2.73
N LYS A 52 -6.81 5.69 2.63
CA LYS A 52 -8.20 6.14 2.54
C LYS A 52 -8.62 6.94 3.76
N GLN A 53 -8.25 6.50 4.96
CA GLN A 53 -8.58 7.22 6.18
C GLN A 53 -7.91 8.59 6.20
N ARG A 54 -6.66 8.68 5.78
CA ARG A 54 -5.93 9.95 5.75
C ARG A 54 -6.50 10.90 4.71
N PHE A 55 -6.89 10.37 3.55
CA PHE A 55 -7.58 11.17 2.54
C PHE A 55 -8.89 11.72 3.05
N LYS A 56 -9.65 10.91 3.79
CA LYS A 56 -10.90 11.35 4.37
C LYS A 56 -10.68 12.49 5.36
N GLN A 57 -9.63 12.40 6.17
CA GLN A 57 -9.28 13.48 7.09
C GLN A 57 -8.93 14.77 6.36
N ILE A 58 -8.21 14.67 5.26
CA ILE A 58 -7.86 15.82 4.44
C ILE A 58 -9.12 16.45 3.85
N ASP A 59 -10.05 15.64 3.35
CA ASP A 59 -11.31 16.11 2.80
C ASP A 59 -12.13 16.85 3.84
N ASP A 60 -12.16 16.33 5.07
CA ASP A 60 -12.90 16.98 6.17
C ASP A 60 -12.34 18.37 6.49
N TYR A 61 -11.05 18.56 6.29
CA TYR A 61 -10.40 19.85 6.52
C TYR A 61 -10.38 20.74 5.28
N GLY A 62 -10.29 20.14 4.11
CA GLY A 62 -10.10 20.86 2.86
C GLY A 62 -11.38 21.38 2.24
N LEU A 63 -12.48 20.88 2.69
CA LEU A 63 -13.77 21.25 2.15
C LEU A 63 -14.69 21.80 3.22
#